data_a14d006474820cd9fb247ba3deaf8f54
#
_entry.id   a14d006474820cd9fb247ba3deaf8f54
#
_cell.length_a   1.000
_cell.length_b   1.000
_cell.length_c   1.000
_cell.angle_alpha   90.00
_cell.angle_beta   90.00
_cell.angle_gamma   90.00
#
_symmetry.space_group_name_H-M   'P 1'
#
loop_
_entity.id
_entity.type
_entity.pdbx_description
1 polymer ?
#
loop_
_entity_poly.entity_id
_entity_poly.type
_entity_poly.pdbx_seq_one_letter_code
_entity_poly.pdbx_strand_id
1 'polypeptide(L)'
;VGSEMCIRDSDYNDIYEYSYDYSSYSRSLDGYDAEGQITSALQYVTKDSSELPVVYEITGHGETSLSGGFSEAIEKANMTLTELTLLKEEAVPDDASAIIINAPTSDFSADDAKKVTDYLEKGGKALITTNFQYKDLTNFESILKAYGIERVDGIVMENDSSYYYNNIPYYLLPEVESNDYTSSVSGKYIFAPYS
;
A
#
# COMPACT_ATOMS: atom_id res chain seq x y z
N VAL A 1 26.53 -28.98 8.29
CA VAL A 1 25.77 -28.19 7.29
C VAL A 1 24.32 -28.54 7.52
N GLY A 2 23.61 -27.74 8.32
CA GLY A 2 22.19 -27.87 8.53
C GLY A 2 21.48 -27.49 7.24
N SER A 3 20.77 -28.45 6.63
CA SER A 3 19.80 -28.17 5.59
C SER A 3 18.62 -27.47 6.29
N GLU A 4 18.57 -26.17 6.25
CA GLU A 4 17.35 -25.47 6.57
C GLU A 4 16.35 -25.83 5.48
N MET A 5 15.27 -26.46 5.89
CA MET A 5 14.21 -26.89 4.99
C MET A 5 13.35 -25.65 4.72
N CYS A 6 13.58 -24.97 3.59
CA CYS A 6 12.72 -23.88 3.14
C CYS A 6 11.37 -24.46 2.74
N ILE A 7 10.34 -24.21 3.56
CA ILE A 7 8.96 -24.59 3.28
C ILE A 7 8.18 -23.30 3.14
N ARG A 8 7.40 -23.19 2.06
CA ARG A 8 6.38 -22.17 1.90
C ARG A 8 5.06 -22.84 1.60
N ASP A 9 4.12 -22.66 2.50
CA ASP A 9 2.75 -23.13 2.34
C ASP A 9 1.93 -22.10 1.54
N SER A 10 0.96 -22.59 0.79
CA SER A 10 -0.09 -21.75 0.17
C SER A 10 -1.43 -22.24 0.68
N ASP A 11 -2.23 -21.34 1.24
CA ASP A 11 -3.57 -21.67 1.70
C ASP A 11 -4.50 -21.89 0.50
N TYR A 12 -5.52 -22.72 0.68
CA TYR A 12 -6.55 -22.96 -0.34
C TYR A 12 -7.25 -21.64 -0.74
N ASN A 13 -7.44 -20.73 0.19
CA ASN A 13 -8.08 -19.46 -0.06
C ASN A 13 -7.18 -18.47 -0.84
N ASP A 14 -5.86 -18.68 -0.83
CA ASP A 14 -4.93 -17.88 -1.64
C ASP A 14 -4.92 -18.33 -3.10
N ILE A 15 -5.32 -19.59 -3.36
CA ILE A 15 -5.37 -20.18 -4.70
C ILE A 15 -6.69 -19.85 -5.41
N TYR A 16 -7.78 -19.80 -4.65
CA TYR A 16 -9.12 -19.54 -5.19
C TYR A 16 -9.64 -18.19 -4.71
N GLU A 17 -9.76 -17.25 -5.62
CA GLU A 17 -10.33 -15.93 -5.35
C GLU A 17 -11.85 -15.99 -5.44
N TYR A 18 -12.52 -15.48 -4.41
CA TYR A 18 -13.97 -15.48 -4.36
C TYR A 18 -14.50 -14.06 -4.13
N SER A 19 -15.57 -13.70 -4.85
CA SER A 19 -16.41 -12.56 -4.49
C SER A 19 -17.59 -13.00 -3.63
N TYR A 20 -18.06 -12.06 -2.82
CA TYR A 20 -19.24 -12.25 -1.98
C TYR A 20 -20.30 -11.22 -2.36
N ASP A 21 -21.42 -11.70 -2.87
CA ASP A 21 -22.58 -10.83 -3.14
C ASP A 21 -23.42 -10.71 -1.86
N TYR A 22 -23.31 -9.57 -1.22
CA TYR A 22 -24.05 -9.27 0.01
C TYR A 22 -25.58 -9.13 -0.20
N SER A 23 -26.04 -8.91 -1.42
CA SER A 23 -27.47 -8.80 -1.73
C SER A 23 -28.17 -10.17 -1.82
N SER A 24 -27.48 -11.16 -2.36
CA SER A 24 -27.96 -12.53 -2.50
C SER A 24 -27.37 -13.51 -1.49
N TYR A 25 -26.45 -13.05 -0.62
CA TYR A 25 -25.68 -13.90 0.31
C TYR A 25 -25.00 -15.07 -0.39
N SER A 26 -24.57 -14.88 -1.63
CA SER A 26 -23.92 -15.92 -2.41
C SER A 26 -22.42 -15.65 -2.58
N ARG A 27 -21.64 -16.73 -2.64
CA ARG A 27 -20.21 -16.71 -2.93
C ARG A 27 -20.01 -17.24 -4.34
N SER A 28 -19.29 -16.49 -5.19
CA SER A 28 -18.91 -16.91 -6.53
C SER A 28 -17.39 -17.00 -6.65
N LEU A 29 -16.92 -17.97 -7.42
CA LEU A 29 -15.51 -18.08 -7.74
C LEU A 29 -15.16 -17.07 -8.84
N ASP A 30 -14.28 -16.11 -8.55
CA ASP A 30 -13.90 -15.06 -9.47
C ASP A 30 -12.55 -15.31 -10.14
N GLY A 31 -11.65 -16.01 -9.47
CA GLY A 31 -10.30 -16.23 -9.95
C GLY A 31 -9.68 -17.53 -9.46
N TYR A 32 -8.62 -17.94 -10.17
CA TYR A 32 -7.79 -19.08 -9.82
C TYR A 32 -6.33 -18.69 -10.01
N ASP A 33 -5.58 -18.61 -8.91
CA ASP A 33 -4.22 -18.07 -8.87
C ASP A 33 -3.15 -19.11 -8.47
N ALA A 34 -3.37 -20.38 -8.77
CA ALA A 34 -2.37 -21.41 -8.45
C ALA A 34 -1.02 -21.16 -9.11
N GLU A 35 -0.98 -20.62 -10.33
CA GLU A 35 0.27 -20.32 -11.01
C GLU A 35 1.05 -19.23 -10.28
N GLY A 36 0.39 -18.15 -9.86
CA GLY A 36 1.00 -17.06 -9.10
C GLY A 36 1.54 -17.54 -7.76
N GLN A 37 0.77 -18.35 -7.03
CA GLN A 37 1.17 -18.91 -5.74
C GLN A 37 2.37 -19.86 -5.86
N ILE A 38 2.36 -20.77 -6.83
CA ILE A 38 3.48 -21.70 -7.07
C ILE A 38 4.73 -20.93 -7.50
N THR A 39 4.59 -19.93 -8.37
CA THR A 39 5.71 -19.11 -8.82
C THR A 39 6.31 -18.32 -7.67
N SER A 40 5.49 -17.69 -6.82
CA SER A 40 5.93 -17.00 -5.62
C SER A 40 6.66 -17.95 -4.67
N ALA A 41 6.10 -19.14 -4.41
CA ALA A 41 6.72 -20.13 -3.55
C ALA A 41 8.08 -20.62 -4.10
N LEU A 42 8.19 -20.88 -5.39
CA LEU A 42 9.45 -21.25 -6.03
C LEU A 42 10.50 -20.15 -5.93
N GLN A 43 10.12 -18.89 -6.14
CA GLN A 43 11.01 -17.75 -5.97
C GLN A 43 11.48 -17.60 -4.52
N TYR A 44 10.59 -17.81 -3.56
CA TYR A 44 10.91 -17.75 -2.14
C TYR A 44 11.95 -18.79 -1.73
N VAL A 45 11.73 -20.07 -2.08
CA VAL A 45 12.63 -21.16 -1.67
C VAL A 45 13.97 -21.18 -2.41
N THR A 46 14.09 -20.42 -3.51
CA THR A 46 15.33 -20.30 -4.28
C THR A 46 16.17 -19.07 -3.91
N LYS A 47 15.62 -18.13 -3.15
CA LYS A 47 16.35 -16.96 -2.65
C LYS A 47 16.86 -17.22 -1.24
N ASP A 48 17.95 -16.56 -0.90
CA ASP A 48 18.38 -16.48 0.51
C ASP A 48 17.40 -15.56 1.26
N SER A 49 16.99 -15.96 2.45
CA SER A 49 16.06 -15.16 3.28
C SER A 49 16.58 -13.75 3.59
N SER A 50 17.90 -13.57 3.61
CA SER A 50 18.56 -12.26 3.76
C SER A 50 18.45 -11.36 2.52
N GLU A 51 18.01 -11.89 1.38
CA GLU A 51 17.86 -11.15 0.12
C GLU A 51 16.42 -10.69 -0.12
N LEU A 52 15.50 -11.01 0.78
CA LEU A 52 14.11 -10.58 0.64
C LEU A 52 13.98 -9.09 0.96
N PRO A 53 13.36 -8.30 0.08
CA PRO A 53 13.14 -6.88 0.36
C PRO A 53 12.27 -6.67 1.60
N VAL A 54 12.66 -5.73 2.45
CA VAL A 54 11.87 -5.36 3.63
C VAL A 54 11.11 -4.07 3.34
N VAL A 55 9.80 -4.10 3.55
CA VAL A 55 8.90 -2.95 3.46
C VAL A 55 8.47 -2.59 4.88
N TYR A 56 8.69 -1.36 5.28
CA TYR A 56 8.28 -0.88 6.59
C TYR A 56 7.00 -0.07 6.52
N GLU A 57 5.97 -0.51 7.25
CA GLU A 57 4.76 0.26 7.51
C GLU A 57 5.01 1.21 8.68
N ILE A 58 4.98 2.50 8.43
CA ILE A 58 5.16 3.52 9.46
C ILE A 58 3.92 3.55 10.34
N THR A 59 4.13 3.58 11.66
CA THR A 59 3.09 3.63 12.68
C THR A 59 3.43 4.63 13.77
N GLY A 60 2.39 5.11 14.48
CA GLY A 60 2.55 6.04 15.62
C GLY A 60 1.92 7.41 15.42
N HIS A 61 1.44 7.73 14.21
CA HIS A 61 0.81 9.02 13.90
C HIS A 61 -0.67 8.83 13.48
N GLY A 62 -1.29 7.72 13.94
CA GLY A 62 -2.68 7.40 13.64
C GLY A 62 -2.90 6.98 12.20
N GLU A 63 -1.93 6.35 11.60
CA GLU A 63 -2.01 5.76 10.28
C GLU A 63 -3.13 4.72 10.21
N THR A 64 -3.76 4.62 9.06
CA THR A 64 -4.73 3.56 8.79
C THR A 64 -3.98 2.27 8.51
N SER A 65 -4.33 1.18 9.18
CA SER A 65 -3.72 -0.13 8.91
C SER A 65 -3.95 -0.55 7.47
N LEU A 66 -2.96 -1.20 6.88
CA LEU A 66 -3.09 -1.76 5.54
C LEU A 66 -4.21 -2.81 5.51
N SER A 67 -4.94 -2.89 4.39
CA SER A 67 -5.92 -3.96 4.21
C SER A 67 -5.23 -5.32 4.11
N GLY A 68 -5.91 -6.39 4.57
CA GLY A 68 -5.38 -7.75 4.48
C GLY A 68 -4.93 -8.11 3.06
N GLY A 69 -5.75 -7.83 2.05
CA GLY A 69 -5.38 -8.11 0.66
C GLY A 69 -4.15 -7.33 0.15
N PHE A 70 -3.88 -6.12 0.68
CA PHE A 70 -2.68 -5.39 0.32
C PHE A 70 -1.44 -5.98 1.00
N SER A 71 -1.54 -6.36 2.29
CA SER A 71 -0.47 -7.03 3.02
C SER A 71 -0.14 -8.39 2.39
N GLU A 72 -1.15 -9.17 2.04
CA GLU A 72 -1.00 -10.45 1.33
C GLU A 72 -0.31 -10.29 -0.04
N ALA A 73 -0.62 -9.21 -0.77
CA ALA A 73 0.02 -8.91 -2.05
C ALA A 73 1.52 -8.60 -1.89
N ILE A 74 1.92 -7.88 -0.82
CA ILE A 74 3.33 -7.64 -0.48
C ILE A 74 4.04 -8.96 -0.18
N GLU A 75 3.45 -9.82 0.66
CA GLU A 75 4.01 -11.11 1.01
C GLU A 75 4.09 -12.06 -0.19
N LYS A 76 3.07 -12.06 -1.06
CA LYS A 76 3.06 -12.83 -2.30
C LYS A 76 4.17 -12.36 -3.27
N ALA A 77 4.53 -11.09 -3.23
CA ALA A 77 5.67 -10.55 -3.97
C ALA A 77 7.03 -10.91 -3.34
N ASN A 78 7.04 -11.77 -2.31
CA ASN A 78 8.22 -12.16 -1.54
C ASN A 78 8.95 -10.96 -0.91
N MET A 79 8.18 -10.03 -0.36
CA MET A 79 8.68 -8.94 0.47
C MET A 79 8.25 -9.19 1.92
N THR A 80 9.08 -8.78 2.85
CA THR A 80 8.73 -8.82 4.28
C THR A 80 8.07 -7.50 4.66
N LEU A 81 6.87 -7.55 5.24
CA LEU A 81 6.19 -6.38 5.80
C LEU A 81 6.44 -6.30 7.30
N THR A 82 6.94 -5.18 7.78
CA THR A 82 7.26 -4.95 9.20
C THR A 82 6.79 -3.57 9.65
N GLU A 83 6.17 -3.49 10.81
CA GLU A 83 5.80 -2.21 11.42
C GLU A 83 7.03 -1.46 11.92
N LEU A 84 7.07 -0.16 11.70
CA LEU A 84 8.12 0.74 12.16
C LEU A 84 7.54 1.95 12.89
N THR A 85 7.80 2.06 14.18
CA THR A 85 7.47 3.24 14.98
C THR A 85 8.66 4.17 15.06
N LEU A 86 8.66 5.25 14.28
CA LEU A 86 9.80 6.19 14.16
C LEU A 86 10.26 6.78 15.50
N LEU A 87 9.33 6.99 16.44
CA LEU A 87 9.66 7.52 17.76
C LEU A 87 10.69 6.65 18.53
N LYS A 88 10.77 5.36 18.22
CA LYS A 88 11.66 4.40 18.90
C LYS A 88 13.00 4.20 18.20
N GLU A 89 13.13 4.71 17.00
CA GLU A 89 14.28 4.50 16.14
C GLU A 89 15.06 5.80 15.93
N GLU A 90 16.35 5.72 15.72
CA GLU A 90 17.19 6.89 15.40
C GLU A 90 17.03 7.31 13.94
N ALA A 91 16.72 6.36 13.05
CA ALA A 91 16.52 6.57 11.61
C ALA A 91 15.62 5.45 11.04
N VAL A 92 15.19 5.61 9.79
CA VAL A 92 14.64 4.49 9.02
C VAL A 92 15.75 3.45 8.82
N PRO A 93 15.50 2.15 9.08
CA PRO A 93 16.52 1.11 8.96
C PRO A 93 17.18 1.05 7.57
N ASP A 94 18.47 0.76 7.54
CA ASP A 94 19.25 0.72 6.30
C ASP A 94 18.84 -0.42 5.35
N ASP A 95 18.17 -1.46 5.87
CA ASP A 95 17.63 -2.57 5.08
C ASP A 95 16.24 -2.27 4.49
N ALA A 96 15.69 -1.08 4.76
CA ALA A 96 14.41 -0.65 4.22
C ALA A 96 14.46 -0.54 2.69
N SER A 97 13.83 -1.47 2.00
CA SER A 97 13.65 -1.41 0.54
C SER A 97 12.58 -0.40 0.13
N ALA A 98 11.59 -0.21 0.99
CA ALA A 98 10.57 0.84 0.88
C ALA A 98 9.92 1.10 2.24
N ILE A 99 9.28 2.26 2.36
CA ILE A 99 8.39 2.58 3.49
C ILE A 99 6.98 2.86 2.99
N ILE A 100 5.99 2.59 3.84
CA ILE A 100 4.59 2.91 3.59
C ILE A 100 4.09 3.83 4.70
N ILE A 101 3.53 4.97 4.32
CA ILE A 101 2.85 5.90 5.22
C ILE A 101 1.39 5.97 4.77
N ASN A 102 0.50 5.32 5.52
CA ASN A 102 -0.88 5.14 5.09
C ASN A 102 -1.85 6.07 5.82
N ALA A 103 -2.13 7.22 5.21
CA ALA A 103 -3.13 8.19 5.64
C ALA A 103 -3.02 8.55 7.14
N PRO A 104 -1.93 9.17 7.60
CA PRO A 104 -1.75 9.57 8.99
C PRO A 104 -2.85 10.57 9.40
N THR A 105 -3.35 10.44 10.63
CA THR A 105 -4.40 11.32 11.19
C THR A 105 -3.87 12.29 12.26
N SER A 106 -2.61 12.14 12.64
CA SER A 106 -1.89 13.03 13.55
C SER A 106 -0.60 13.48 12.90
N ASP A 107 -0.17 14.71 13.19
CA ASP A 107 1.06 15.23 12.61
C ASP A 107 2.30 14.46 13.12
N PHE A 108 3.28 14.37 12.26
CA PHE A 108 4.61 13.87 12.60
C PHE A 108 5.31 14.83 13.56
N SER A 109 6.22 14.33 14.37
CA SER A 109 7.19 15.22 15.02
C SER A 109 8.16 15.76 13.94
N ALA A 110 8.79 16.90 14.20
CA ALA A 110 9.79 17.45 13.29
C ALA A 110 10.98 16.47 13.10
N ASP A 111 11.30 15.69 14.14
CA ASP A 111 12.33 14.67 14.10
C ASP A 111 11.92 13.47 13.22
N ASP A 112 10.70 12.96 13.36
CA ASP A 112 10.21 11.85 12.56
C ASP A 112 10.08 12.24 11.08
N ALA A 113 9.58 13.45 10.79
CA ALA A 113 9.55 13.97 9.43
C ALA A 113 10.96 14.07 8.83
N LYS A 114 11.94 14.48 9.64
CA LYS A 114 13.34 14.53 9.21
C LYS A 114 13.89 13.14 8.92
N LYS A 115 13.63 12.12 9.75
CA LYS A 115 14.07 10.73 9.51
C LYS A 115 13.55 10.20 8.17
N VAL A 116 12.28 10.46 7.86
CA VAL A 116 11.69 10.09 6.57
C VAL A 116 12.34 10.85 5.42
N THR A 117 12.53 12.16 5.56
CA THR A 117 13.17 12.98 4.52
C THR A 117 14.62 12.53 4.28
N ASP A 118 15.40 12.31 5.33
CA ASP A 118 16.78 11.82 5.23
C ASP A 118 16.87 10.45 4.52
N TYR A 119 15.90 9.56 4.76
CA TYR A 119 15.79 8.27 4.06
C TYR A 119 15.51 8.46 2.57
N LEU A 120 14.54 9.31 2.24
CA LEU A 120 14.17 9.59 0.85
C LEU A 120 15.29 10.30 0.08
N GLU A 121 16.01 11.25 0.70
CA GLU A 121 17.16 11.94 0.10
C GLU A 121 18.32 10.99 -0.24
N LYS A 122 18.45 9.88 0.50
CA LYS A 122 19.43 8.82 0.21
C LYS A 122 18.97 7.88 -0.93
N GLY A 123 17.85 8.14 -1.55
CA GLY A 123 17.28 7.33 -2.62
C GLY A 123 16.30 6.27 -2.15
N GLY A 124 15.81 6.37 -0.92
CA GLY A 124 14.74 5.53 -0.37
C GLY A 124 13.45 5.65 -1.17
N LYS A 125 12.59 4.65 -1.09
CA LYS A 125 11.31 4.58 -1.79
C LYS A 125 10.17 4.65 -0.79
N ALA A 126 9.12 5.42 -1.12
CA ALA A 126 7.95 5.51 -0.27
C ALA A 126 6.65 5.39 -1.07
N LEU A 127 5.68 4.69 -0.48
CA LEU A 127 4.28 4.79 -0.83
C LEU A 127 3.59 5.63 0.24
N ILE A 128 3.12 6.82 -0.14
CA ILE A 128 2.46 7.73 0.79
C ILE A 128 1.03 7.92 0.30
N THR A 129 0.07 7.63 1.17
CA THR A 129 -1.32 7.96 0.94
C THR A 129 -1.76 9.06 1.89
N THR A 130 -2.74 9.82 1.48
CA THR A 130 -3.36 10.87 2.29
C THR A 130 -4.85 10.62 2.34
N ASN A 131 -5.51 11.12 3.38
CA ASN A 131 -6.95 11.11 3.49
C ASN A 131 -7.44 12.53 3.68
N PHE A 132 -8.75 12.76 3.51
CA PHE A 132 -9.36 14.01 3.86
C PHE A 132 -9.09 14.34 5.34
N GLN A 133 -8.47 15.49 5.60
CA GLN A 133 -8.04 15.89 6.93
C GLN A 133 -8.72 17.19 7.34
N TYR A 134 -9.19 17.25 8.57
CA TYR A 134 -9.68 18.47 9.19
C TYR A 134 -8.59 19.25 9.94
N LYS A 135 -7.36 18.74 9.96
CA LYS A 135 -6.23 19.30 10.70
C LYS A 135 -5.04 19.46 9.79
N ASP A 136 -4.27 20.51 10.05
CA ASP A 136 -2.98 20.68 9.41
C ASP A 136 -1.99 19.63 9.95
N LEU A 137 -1.33 18.95 9.03
CA LEU A 137 -0.25 18.01 9.31
C LEU A 137 1.07 18.63 8.83
N THR A 138 1.47 19.74 9.45
CA THR A 138 2.55 20.62 8.96
C THR A 138 3.87 19.89 8.73
N ASN A 139 4.28 19.03 9.68
CA ASN A 139 5.52 18.27 9.56
C ASN A 139 5.41 17.15 8.51
N PHE A 140 4.30 16.42 8.48
CA PHE A 140 4.04 15.42 7.44
C PHE A 140 3.99 16.07 6.05
N GLU A 141 3.30 17.19 5.90
CA GLU A 141 3.24 17.93 4.64
C GLU A 141 4.59 18.47 4.19
N SER A 142 5.51 18.74 5.12
CA SER A 142 6.87 19.14 4.77
C SER A 142 7.63 18.05 3.99
N ILE A 143 7.36 16.78 4.25
CA ILE A 143 7.91 15.65 3.48
C ILE A 143 7.43 15.72 2.03
N LEU A 144 6.14 15.95 1.81
CA LEU A 144 5.56 16.07 0.47
C LEU A 144 6.10 17.30 -0.28
N LYS A 145 6.19 18.44 0.42
CA LYS A 145 6.71 19.70 -0.14
C LYS A 145 8.16 19.61 -0.61
N ALA A 146 8.98 18.78 0.06
CA ALA A 146 10.36 18.54 -0.37
C ALA A 146 10.43 17.93 -1.79
N TYR A 147 9.35 17.29 -2.24
CA TYR A 147 9.21 16.68 -3.57
C TYR A 147 8.26 17.48 -4.49
N GLY A 148 7.90 18.70 -4.11
CA GLY A 148 7.07 19.58 -4.92
C GLY A 148 5.58 19.21 -4.92
N ILE A 149 5.14 18.40 -3.95
CA ILE A 149 3.74 18.01 -3.77
C ILE A 149 3.14 18.87 -2.68
N GLU A 150 2.02 19.52 -2.97
CA GLU A 150 1.28 20.33 -2.00
C GLU A 150 -0.17 19.85 -1.94
N ARG A 151 -0.65 19.60 -0.72
CA ARG A 151 -2.06 19.29 -0.49
C ARG A 151 -2.90 20.55 -0.62
N VAL A 152 -4.00 20.43 -1.34
CA VAL A 152 -4.99 21.50 -1.49
C VAL A 152 -6.21 21.16 -0.64
N ASP A 153 -6.69 22.12 0.15
CA ASP A 153 -7.90 21.93 0.94
C ASP A 153 -9.13 21.86 0.03
N GLY A 154 -9.91 20.81 0.21
CA GLY A 154 -11.13 20.61 -0.54
C GLY A 154 -11.41 19.14 -0.84
N ILE A 155 -12.49 18.92 -1.56
CA ILE A 155 -12.88 17.61 -2.08
C ILE A 155 -13.08 17.77 -3.59
N VAL A 156 -12.52 16.86 -4.36
CA VAL A 156 -12.72 16.83 -5.80
C VAL A 156 -14.16 16.38 -6.09
N MET A 157 -14.86 17.15 -6.91
CA MET A 157 -16.21 16.84 -7.35
C MET A 157 -16.23 16.69 -8.87
N GLU A 158 -16.78 15.56 -9.33
CA GLU A 158 -16.96 15.28 -10.76
C GLU A 158 -18.34 15.73 -11.25
N ASN A 159 -18.39 16.35 -12.41
CA ASN A 159 -19.64 16.80 -13.04
C ASN A 159 -20.24 15.80 -14.02
N ASP A 160 -19.42 14.88 -14.56
CA ASP A 160 -19.90 13.86 -15.49
C ASP A 160 -20.33 12.61 -14.71
N SER A 161 -21.62 12.28 -14.82
CA SER A 161 -22.21 11.13 -14.13
C SER A 161 -21.63 9.77 -14.53
N SER A 162 -20.82 9.72 -15.58
CA SER A 162 -20.12 8.50 -16.00
C SER A 162 -18.90 8.19 -15.12
N TYR A 163 -18.39 9.19 -14.38
CA TYR A 163 -17.16 9.10 -13.62
C TYR A 163 -17.34 9.23 -12.10
N TYR A 164 -18.59 9.10 -11.63
CA TYR A 164 -18.86 8.98 -10.20
C TYR A 164 -19.94 7.96 -9.88
N TYR A 165 -19.89 7.38 -8.69
CA TYR A 165 -20.77 6.30 -8.27
C TYR A 165 -22.00 6.82 -7.52
N ASN A 166 -23.15 6.17 -7.76
CA ASN A 166 -24.39 6.32 -6.99
C ASN A 166 -24.94 7.76 -6.90
N ASN A 167 -24.77 8.57 -7.96
CA ASN A 167 -25.19 10.00 -8.00
C ASN A 167 -24.51 10.86 -6.90
N ILE A 168 -23.33 10.46 -6.43
CA ILE A 168 -22.56 11.19 -5.43
C ILE A 168 -21.29 11.71 -6.10
N PRO A 169 -21.20 13.03 -6.43
CA PRO A 169 -20.11 13.58 -7.24
C PRO A 169 -18.70 13.46 -6.67
N TYR A 170 -18.56 13.22 -5.37
CA TYR A 170 -17.27 13.01 -4.70
C TYR A 170 -16.94 11.52 -4.48
N TYR A 171 -17.74 10.60 -5.05
CA TYR A 171 -17.42 9.18 -5.15
C TYR A 171 -16.86 8.89 -6.54
N LEU A 172 -15.62 9.26 -6.72
CA LEU A 172 -14.98 9.25 -8.03
C LEU A 172 -14.73 7.84 -8.56
N LEU A 173 -14.90 7.70 -9.88
CA LEU A 173 -14.54 6.52 -10.67
C LEU A 173 -13.50 6.92 -11.72
N PRO A 174 -12.25 7.18 -11.32
CA PRO A 174 -11.22 7.63 -12.26
C PRO A 174 -10.90 6.55 -13.29
N GLU A 175 -10.66 6.99 -14.53
CA GLU A 175 -10.06 6.15 -15.55
C GLU A 175 -8.58 5.96 -15.27
N VAL A 176 -8.12 4.73 -15.43
CA VAL A 176 -6.70 4.39 -15.29
C VAL A 176 -6.09 4.19 -16.66
N GLU A 177 -5.21 5.10 -17.05
CA GLU A 177 -4.41 4.95 -18.26
C GLU A 177 -3.48 3.75 -18.15
N SER A 178 -3.33 3.00 -19.25
CA SER A 178 -2.46 1.84 -19.32
C SER A 178 -1.00 2.27 -19.48
N ASN A 179 -0.15 1.83 -18.57
CA ASN A 179 1.30 1.93 -18.66
C ASN A 179 1.95 0.70 -18.01
N ASP A 180 3.28 0.69 -17.86
CA ASP A 180 4.02 -0.45 -17.32
C ASP A 180 3.59 -0.82 -15.88
N TYR A 181 3.03 0.11 -15.11
CA TYR A 181 2.60 -0.09 -13.72
C TYR A 181 1.09 -0.35 -13.59
N THR A 182 0.28 0.21 -14.49
CA THR A 182 -1.18 0.22 -14.37
C THR A 182 -1.89 -0.69 -15.37
N SER A 183 -1.17 -1.36 -16.25
CA SER A 183 -1.75 -2.20 -17.31
C SER A 183 -2.70 -3.29 -16.77
N SER A 184 -2.43 -3.85 -15.60
CA SER A 184 -3.27 -4.89 -14.96
C SER A 184 -4.60 -4.36 -14.41
N VAL A 185 -4.69 -3.06 -14.16
CA VAL A 185 -5.88 -2.38 -13.60
C VAL A 185 -6.53 -1.43 -14.60
N SER A 186 -5.93 -1.24 -15.78
CA SER A 186 -6.51 -0.44 -16.84
C SER A 186 -7.85 -1.03 -17.30
N GLY A 187 -8.85 -0.16 -17.44
CA GLY A 187 -10.21 -0.56 -17.80
C GLY A 187 -11.02 -1.19 -16.65
N LYS A 188 -10.46 -1.31 -15.45
CA LYS A 188 -11.20 -1.69 -14.25
C LYS A 188 -11.74 -0.43 -13.56
N TYR A 189 -12.87 -0.59 -12.85
CA TYR A 189 -13.39 0.48 -12.00
C TYR A 189 -12.54 0.62 -10.74
N ILE A 190 -11.95 1.79 -10.55
CA ILE A 190 -11.27 2.17 -9.32
C ILE A 190 -12.20 3.12 -8.56
N PHE A 191 -12.49 2.82 -7.31
CA PHE A 191 -13.32 3.66 -6.47
C PHE A 191 -12.46 4.54 -5.58
N ALA A 192 -12.55 5.86 -5.76
CA ALA A 192 -11.79 6.86 -5.02
C ALA A 192 -12.74 7.86 -4.33
N PRO A 193 -13.28 7.50 -3.16
CA PRO A 193 -14.16 8.39 -2.42
C PRO A 193 -13.36 9.48 -1.70
N TYR A 194 -13.89 10.69 -1.66
CA TYR A 194 -13.32 11.83 -0.91
C TYR A 194 -11.88 12.20 -1.31
N SER A 195 -11.55 12.12 -2.58
CA SER A 195 -10.23 12.47 -3.11
C SER A 195 -10.03 13.99 -3.23
#